data_00f199da5041d1773e8c74e5b0babdbc
#
_entry.id   00f199da5041d1773e8c74e5b0babdbc
#
_cell.length_a   1.000
_cell.length_b   1.000
_cell.length_c   1.000
_cell.angle_alpha   90.00
_cell.angle_beta   90.00
_cell.angle_gamma   90.00
#
_symmetry.space_group_name_H-M   'P 1'
#
loop_
_entity.id
_entity.type
_entity.pdbx_description
1 polymer ?
#
loop_
_entity_poly.entity_id
_entity_poly.type
_entity_poly.pdbx_seq_one_letter_code
_entity_poly.pdbx_strand_id
1 'polypeptide(L)'
;IIIGIIQVIIVYLVSNFLLKINWGENLIEIMMVLISLIIFSSILGVAVSLMFKDNKTASGLINVLLIIFGFLGGSYLPISLIRSNEITDVLCKITPTYWANISLLSLSSGISNNYPIISIIISLEISLILFAYTLIASK
;
A
#
# COMPACT_ATOMS: atom_id res chain seq x y z
N ILE A 1 -8.91 8.65 -4.94
CA ILE A 1 -7.83 9.46 -4.34
C ILE A 1 -8.38 10.32 -3.20
N ILE A 2 -9.40 11.17 -3.41
CA ILE A 2 -9.96 12.07 -2.38
C ILE A 2 -10.38 11.30 -1.12
N ILE A 3 -11.13 10.21 -1.28
CA ILE A 3 -11.57 9.36 -0.16
C ILE A 3 -10.37 8.79 0.60
N GLY A 4 -9.34 8.34 -0.11
CA GLY A 4 -8.11 7.83 0.51
C GLY A 4 -7.38 8.87 1.35
N ILE A 5 -7.29 10.11 0.85
CA ILE A 5 -6.69 11.22 1.59
C ILE A 5 -7.49 11.51 2.87
N ILE A 6 -8.82 11.57 2.77
CA ILE A 6 -9.70 11.77 3.92
C ILE A 6 -9.50 10.66 4.96
N GLN A 7 -9.43 9.39 4.53
CA GLN A 7 -9.18 8.26 5.42
C GLN A 7 -7.84 8.38 6.15
N VAL A 8 -6.76 8.74 5.45
CA VAL A 8 -5.45 8.93 6.08
C VAL A 8 -5.48 10.05 7.12
N ILE A 9 -6.14 11.17 6.81
CA ILE A 9 -6.30 12.28 7.77
C ILE A 9 -7.08 11.83 9.01
N ILE A 10 -8.19 11.11 8.84
CA ILE A 10 -8.99 10.61 9.96
C ILE A 10 -8.17 9.64 10.82
N VAL A 11 -7.47 8.67 10.20
CA VAL A 11 -6.64 7.70 10.92
C VAL A 11 -5.52 8.42 11.68
N TYR A 12 -4.87 9.40 11.06
CA TYR A 12 -3.83 10.19 11.71
C TYR A 12 -4.38 10.95 12.92
N LEU A 13 -5.51 11.65 12.79
CA LEU A 13 -6.12 12.40 13.89
C LEU A 13 -6.54 11.45 15.03
N VAL A 14 -7.22 10.35 14.73
CA VAL A 14 -7.65 9.37 15.74
C VAL A 14 -6.45 8.76 16.46
N SER A 15 -5.44 8.33 15.73
CA SER A 15 -4.25 7.71 16.33
C SER A 15 -3.45 8.69 17.18
N ASN A 16 -3.35 9.94 16.76
CA ASN A 16 -2.60 10.95 17.50
C ASN A 16 -3.37 11.45 18.74
N PHE A 17 -4.67 11.78 18.61
CA PHE A 17 -5.44 12.38 19.69
C PHE A 17 -6.03 11.35 20.66
N LEU A 18 -6.55 10.20 20.15
CA LEU A 18 -7.21 9.19 20.99
C LEU A 18 -6.22 8.13 21.48
N LEU A 19 -5.37 7.62 20.61
CA LEU A 19 -4.46 6.52 20.94
C LEU A 19 -3.08 7.00 21.40
N LYS A 20 -2.78 8.31 21.23
CA LYS A 20 -1.48 8.93 21.57
C LYS A 20 -0.29 8.17 20.96
N ILE A 21 -0.46 7.66 19.75
CA ILE A 21 0.59 6.95 19.03
C ILE A 21 1.65 7.96 18.60
N ASN A 22 2.91 7.67 18.94
CA ASN A 22 4.02 8.46 18.41
C ASN A 22 4.33 8.01 16.98
N TRP A 23 4.13 8.89 16.01
CA TRP A 23 4.40 8.64 14.59
C TRP A 23 5.88 8.84 14.20
N GLY A 24 6.76 9.10 15.19
CA GLY A 24 8.16 9.42 14.94
C GLY A 24 8.38 10.87 14.50
N GLU A 25 9.63 11.20 14.18
CA GLU A 25 10.03 12.58 13.82
C GLU A 25 9.78 12.91 12.35
N ASN A 26 9.69 11.89 11.48
CA ASN A 26 9.64 12.04 10.02
C ASN A 26 8.21 11.94 9.45
N LEU A 27 7.30 12.75 9.96
CA LEU A 27 5.89 12.76 9.55
C LEU A 27 5.72 12.98 8.03
N ILE A 28 6.59 13.79 7.42
CA ILE A 28 6.55 14.08 5.97
C ILE A 28 6.79 12.80 5.17
N GLU A 29 7.78 11.99 5.54
CA GLU A 29 8.08 10.72 4.85
C GLU A 29 6.93 9.72 5.02
N ILE A 30 6.34 9.65 6.21
CA ILE A 30 5.14 8.82 6.45
C ILE A 30 4.01 9.22 5.51
N MET A 31 3.73 10.53 5.41
CA MET A 31 2.67 11.02 4.53
C MET A 31 2.96 10.73 3.06
N MET A 32 4.21 10.85 2.59
CA MET A 32 4.59 10.51 1.22
C MET A 32 4.38 9.02 0.92
N VAL A 33 4.75 8.12 1.83
CA VAL A 33 4.50 6.68 1.69
C VAL A 33 3.00 6.39 1.60
N LEU A 34 2.19 6.99 2.47
CA LEU A 34 0.74 6.80 2.46
C LEU A 34 0.09 7.34 1.18
N ILE A 35 0.51 8.51 0.69
CA ILE A 35 0.02 9.09 -0.57
C ILE A 35 0.36 8.18 -1.75
N SER A 36 1.58 7.63 -1.82
CA SER A 36 1.97 6.71 -2.88
C SER A 36 1.09 5.45 -2.90
N LEU A 37 0.72 4.91 -1.73
CA LEU A 37 -0.23 3.80 -1.61
C LEU A 37 -1.64 4.17 -2.04
N ILE A 38 -2.12 5.39 -1.73
CA ILE A 38 -3.44 5.86 -2.18
C ILE A 38 -3.48 5.92 -3.71
N ILE A 39 -2.42 6.43 -4.34
CA ILE A 39 -2.31 6.48 -5.80
C ILE A 39 -2.35 5.05 -6.37
N PHE A 40 -1.51 4.16 -5.84
CA PHE A 40 -1.47 2.76 -6.25
C PHE A 40 -2.84 2.08 -6.13
N SER A 41 -3.48 2.15 -4.97
CA SER A 41 -4.77 1.49 -4.73
C SER A 41 -5.89 2.06 -5.60
N SER A 42 -5.88 3.37 -5.87
CA SER A 42 -6.85 4.02 -6.74
C SER A 42 -6.71 3.56 -8.19
N ILE A 43 -5.48 3.49 -8.71
CA ILE A 43 -5.22 3.06 -10.09
C ILE A 43 -5.49 1.55 -10.22
N LEU A 44 -5.12 0.74 -9.21
CA LEU A 44 -5.43 -0.68 -9.19
C LEU A 44 -6.94 -0.92 -9.27
N GLY A 45 -7.74 -0.18 -8.50
CA GLY A 45 -9.19 -0.27 -8.54
C GLY A 45 -9.78 0.02 -9.93
N VAL A 46 -9.28 1.08 -10.59
CA VAL A 46 -9.69 1.43 -11.96
C VAL A 46 -9.25 0.34 -12.95
N ALA A 47 -8.00 -0.12 -12.87
CA ALA A 47 -7.48 -1.16 -13.76
C ALA A 47 -8.31 -2.44 -13.68
N VAL A 48 -8.62 -2.91 -12.47
CA VAL A 48 -9.46 -4.10 -12.27
C VAL A 48 -10.88 -3.87 -12.77
N SER A 49 -11.46 -2.69 -12.55
CA SER A 49 -12.81 -2.38 -13.04
C SER A 49 -12.91 -2.40 -14.57
N LEU A 50 -11.85 -2.04 -15.28
CA LEU A 50 -11.80 -2.09 -16.75
C LEU A 50 -11.59 -3.52 -17.29
N MET A 51 -11.03 -4.43 -16.49
CA MET A 51 -10.85 -5.83 -16.91
C MET A 51 -12.16 -6.61 -16.97
N PHE A 52 -13.16 -6.20 -16.20
CA PHE A 52 -14.43 -6.93 -16.07
C PHE A 52 -15.62 -6.04 -16.41
N LYS A 53 -16.55 -6.58 -17.20
CA LYS A 53 -17.81 -5.90 -17.53
C LYS A 53 -18.79 -5.88 -16.36
N ASP A 54 -18.66 -6.84 -15.43
CA ASP A 54 -19.53 -6.98 -14.27
C ASP A 54 -18.86 -6.44 -13.00
N ASN A 55 -19.51 -5.47 -12.36
CA ASN A 55 -19.03 -4.84 -11.14
C ASN A 55 -18.89 -5.82 -9.97
N LYS A 56 -19.71 -6.89 -9.91
CA LYS A 56 -19.61 -7.89 -8.83
C LYS A 56 -18.32 -8.70 -8.95
N THR A 57 -17.97 -9.11 -10.18
CA THR A 57 -16.73 -9.84 -10.45
C THR A 57 -15.51 -8.96 -10.18
N ALA A 58 -15.53 -7.70 -10.61
CA ALA A 58 -14.45 -6.75 -10.33
C ALA A 58 -14.24 -6.54 -8.82
N SER A 59 -15.33 -6.30 -8.07
CA SER A 59 -15.27 -6.15 -6.62
C SER A 59 -14.79 -7.42 -5.91
N GLY A 60 -15.23 -8.58 -6.38
CA GLY A 60 -14.75 -9.88 -5.87
C GLY A 60 -13.23 -10.03 -6.01
N LEU A 61 -12.68 -9.72 -7.19
CA LEU A 61 -11.25 -9.79 -7.43
C LEU A 61 -10.48 -8.76 -6.56
N ILE A 62 -10.97 -7.52 -6.43
CA ILE A 62 -10.35 -6.51 -5.57
C ILE A 62 -10.28 -7.02 -4.13
N ASN A 63 -11.34 -7.62 -3.61
CA ASN A 63 -11.33 -8.18 -2.25
C ASN A 63 -10.29 -9.28 -2.08
N VAL A 64 -10.15 -10.18 -3.06
CA VAL A 64 -9.11 -11.23 -3.05
C VAL A 64 -7.72 -10.60 -3.06
N LEU A 65 -7.47 -9.60 -3.92
CA LEU A 65 -6.19 -8.90 -3.98
C LEU A 65 -5.88 -8.17 -2.66
N LEU A 66 -6.86 -7.53 -2.02
CA LEU A 66 -6.68 -6.88 -0.72
C LEU A 66 -6.28 -7.88 0.37
N ILE A 67 -6.87 -9.08 0.36
CA ILE A 67 -6.50 -10.14 1.31
C ILE A 67 -5.06 -10.59 1.04
N ILE A 68 -4.69 -10.86 -0.21
CA ILE A 68 -3.33 -11.27 -0.59
C ILE A 68 -2.32 -10.20 -0.21
N PHE A 69 -2.58 -8.93 -0.54
CA PHE A 69 -1.70 -7.82 -0.20
C PHE A 69 -1.62 -7.57 1.32
N GLY A 70 -2.70 -7.82 2.06
CA GLY A 70 -2.71 -7.75 3.52
C GLY A 70 -1.84 -8.83 4.16
N PHE A 71 -1.89 -10.06 3.65
CA PHE A 71 -1.03 -11.15 4.12
C PHE A 71 0.44 -10.90 3.75
N LEU A 72 0.74 -10.72 2.48
CA LEU A 72 2.11 -10.52 1.99
C LEU A 72 2.70 -9.18 2.46
N GLY A 73 1.87 -8.18 2.68
CA GLY A 73 2.28 -6.87 3.18
C GLY A 73 2.59 -6.83 4.68
N GLY A 74 2.31 -7.91 5.42
CA GLY A 74 2.57 -7.95 6.87
C GLY A 74 1.51 -7.24 7.72
N SER A 75 0.32 -6.96 7.15
CA SER A 75 -0.79 -6.34 7.89
C SER A 75 -1.53 -7.35 8.75
N TYR A 76 -1.62 -8.61 8.31
CA TYR A 76 -2.28 -9.70 9.04
C TYR A 76 -1.31 -10.62 9.77
N LEU A 77 -0.07 -10.74 9.27
CA LEU A 77 0.97 -11.59 9.86
C LEU A 77 2.24 -10.77 10.09
N PRO A 78 2.97 -11.03 11.17
CA PRO A 78 4.28 -10.42 11.39
C PRO A 78 5.23 -10.69 10.20
N ILE A 79 5.95 -9.66 9.76
CA ILE A 79 6.88 -9.74 8.62
C ILE A 79 7.94 -10.84 8.82
N SER A 80 8.35 -11.08 10.06
CA SER A 80 9.30 -12.14 10.42
C SER A 80 8.79 -13.53 10.03
N LEU A 81 7.49 -13.79 10.17
CA LEU A 81 6.87 -15.06 9.77
C LEU A 81 6.77 -15.20 8.24
N ILE A 82 6.47 -14.10 7.55
CA ILE A 82 6.38 -14.11 6.08
C ILE A 82 7.77 -14.40 5.47
N ARG A 83 8.81 -13.82 6.04
CA ARG A 83 10.19 -13.98 5.57
C ARG A 83 10.87 -15.29 6.01
N SER A 84 10.23 -16.10 6.83
CA SER A 84 10.77 -17.39 7.26
C SER A 84 10.86 -18.43 6.14
N ASN A 85 10.08 -18.25 5.07
CA ASN A 85 10.09 -19.12 3.88
C ASN A 85 10.59 -18.32 2.67
N GLU A 86 11.52 -18.88 1.91
CA GLU A 86 12.13 -18.24 0.75
C GLU A 86 11.12 -17.81 -0.31
N ILE A 87 10.08 -18.62 -0.57
CA ILE A 87 9.05 -18.31 -1.55
C ILE A 87 8.24 -17.08 -1.13
N THR A 88 7.79 -17.06 0.13
CA THR A 88 7.02 -15.93 0.65
C THR A 88 7.86 -14.68 0.81
N ASP A 89 9.16 -14.79 1.11
CA ASP A 89 10.09 -13.65 1.15
C ASP A 89 10.28 -12.98 -0.23
N VAL A 90 10.29 -13.76 -1.30
CA VAL A 90 10.33 -13.21 -2.66
C VAL A 90 8.99 -12.58 -3.03
N LEU A 91 7.88 -13.26 -2.75
CA LEU A 91 6.54 -12.77 -3.10
C LEU A 91 6.17 -11.47 -2.36
N CYS A 92 6.52 -11.35 -1.09
CA CYS A 92 6.20 -10.14 -0.34
C CYS A 92 6.94 -8.90 -0.90
N LYS A 93 8.16 -9.05 -1.36
CA LYS A 93 8.97 -7.96 -1.94
C LYS A 93 8.41 -7.39 -3.25
N ILE A 94 7.54 -8.12 -3.93
CA ILE A 94 6.85 -7.65 -5.14
C ILE A 94 5.66 -6.75 -4.76
N THR A 95 5.14 -6.85 -3.55
CA THR A 95 3.93 -6.12 -3.14
C THR A 95 4.26 -4.71 -2.61
N PRO A 96 3.59 -3.66 -3.10
CA PRO A 96 3.77 -2.29 -2.58
C PRO A 96 3.45 -2.18 -1.08
N THR A 97 2.46 -2.94 -0.60
CA THR A 97 2.05 -2.95 0.81
C THR A 97 3.15 -3.43 1.75
N TYR A 98 4.00 -4.36 1.32
CA TYR A 98 5.15 -4.83 2.10
C TYR A 98 6.15 -3.70 2.37
N TRP A 99 6.55 -2.98 1.31
CA TRP A 99 7.50 -1.88 1.43
C TRP A 99 6.94 -0.72 2.23
N ALA A 100 5.65 -0.42 2.05
CA ALA A 100 4.98 0.60 2.85
C ALA A 100 4.95 0.22 4.34
N ASN A 101 4.61 -1.02 4.67
CA ASN A 101 4.54 -1.45 6.06
C ASN A 101 5.92 -1.43 6.75
N ILE A 102 6.97 -1.94 6.08
CA ILE A 102 8.34 -1.84 6.60
C ILE A 102 8.76 -0.38 6.76
N SER A 103 8.42 0.48 5.81
CA SER A 103 8.75 1.91 5.87
C SER A 103 8.08 2.57 7.06
N LEU A 104 6.77 2.36 7.24
CA LEU A 104 6.02 2.92 8.37
C LEU A 104 6.55 2.41 9.71
N LEU A 105 6.89 1.12 9.80
CA LEU A 105 7.45 0.52 11.00
C LEU A 105 8.83 1.10 11.33
N SER A 106 9.70 1.28 10.35
CA SER A 106 11.03 1.87 10.57
C SER A 106 10.95 3.35 10.95
N LEU A 107 10.10 4.13 10.29
CA LEU A 107 9.90 5.55 10.59
C LEU A 107 9.32 5.76 11.99
N SER A 108 8.33 4.94 12.39
CA SER A 108 7.75 5.01 13.73
C SER A 108 8.73 4.60 14.83
N SER A 109 9.72 3.75 14.49
CA SER A 109 10.78 3.32 15.43
C SER A 109 11.99 4.27 15.45
N GLY A 110 11.97 5.36 14.68
CA GLY A 110 13.08 6.31 14.59
C GLY A 110 14.32 5.77 13.86
N ILE A 111 14.18 4.67 13.10
CA ILE A 111 15.28 4.07 12.35
C ILE A 111 15.37 4.75 10.99
N SER A 112 16.46 5.46 10.76
CA SER A 112 16.76 6.04 9.44
C SER A 112 17.26 4.97 8.48
N ASN A 113 16.52 4.76 7.37
CA ASN A 113 16.89 3.85 6.29
C ASN A 113 16.25 4.29 4.96
N ASN A 114 16.55 3.56 3.88
CA ASN A 114 16.04 3.89 2.55
C ASN A 114 14.67 3.24 2.22
N TYR A 115 14.01 2.57 3.16
CA TYR A 115 12.74 1.89 2.91
C TYR A 115 11.62 2.83 2.44
N PRO A 116 11.46 4.06 2.97
CA PRO A 116 10.44 4.99 2.49
C PRO A 116 10.60 5.32 1.01
N ILE A 117 11.83 5.60 0.58
CA ILE A 117 12.13 5.90 -0.84
C ILE A 117 11.82 4.70 -1.72
N ILE A 118 12.25 3.50 -1.32
CA ILE A 118 11.97 2.25 -2.05
C ILE A 118 10.47 2.01 -2.16
N SER A 119 9.73 2.21 -1.07
CA SER A 119 8.28 2.06 -1.05
C SER A 119 7.58 2.98 -2.04
N ILE A 120 7.96 4.26 -2.06
CA ILE A 120 7.40 5.26 -2.98
C ILE A 120 7.70 4.89 -4.43
N ILE A 121 8.95 4.52 -4.74
CA ILE A 121 9.36 4.14 -6.09
C ILE A 121 8.56 2.93 -6.57
N ILE A 122 8.51 1.84 -5.82
CA ILE A 122 7.80 0.61 -6.20
C ILE A 122 6.30 0.88 -6.38
N SER A 123 5.68 1.63 -5.46
CA SER A 123 4.27 1.98 -5.55
C SER A 123 3.96 2.81 -6.80
N LEU A 124 4.81 3.77 -7.14
CA LEU A 124 4.62 4.62 -8.32
C LEU A 124 4.94 3.89 -9.62
N GLU A 125 5.98 3.05 -9.68
CA GLU A 125 6.29 2.24 -10.87
C GLU A 125 5.15 1.30 -11.23
N ILE A 126 4.62 0.55 -10.27
CA ILE A 126 3.48 -0.34 -10.49
C ILE A 126 2.24 0.48 -10.89
N SER A 127 2.04 1.64 -10.27
CA SER A 127 0.94 2.56 -10.62
C SER A 127 1.04 3.04 -12.06
N LEU A 128 2.23 3.37 -12.55
CA LEU A 128 2.45 3.80 -13.94
C LEU A 128 2.16 2.67 -14.93
N ILE A 129 2.59 1.45 -14.63
CA ILE A 129 2.30 0.26 -15.46
C ILE A 129 0.79 0.02 -15.54
N LEU A 130 0.10 0.04 -14.41
CA LEU A 130 -1.36 -0.12 -14.35
C LEU A 130 -2.08 1.03 -15.06
N PHE A 131 -1.60 2.25 -14.92
CA PHE A 131 -2.18 3.41 -15.60
C PHE A 131 -2.02 3.31 -17.12
N ALA A 132 -0.86 2.91 -17.62
CA ALA A 132 -0.65 2.65 -19.03
C ALA A 132 -1.61 1.57 -19.55
N TYR A 133 -1.84 0.51 -18.78
CA TYR A 133 -2.85 -0.51 -19.09
C TYR A 133 -4.26 0.11 -19.18
N THR A 134 -4.66 0.96 -18.23
CA THR A 134 -5.99 1.59 -18.23
C THR A 134 -6.22 2.46 -19.48
N LEU A 135 -5.18 3.18 -19.96
CA LEU A 135 -5.26 3.98 -21.17
C LEU A 135 -5.46 3.13 -22.44
N ILE A 136 -4.90 1.92 -22.45
CA ILE A 136 -5.08 1.00 -23.59
C ILE A 136 -6.47 0.34 -23.53
N ALA A 137 -6.87 -0.11 -22.34
CA ALA A 137 -8.14 -0.81 -22.13
C ALA A 137 -9.38 0.09 -22.24
N SER A 138 -9.22 1.41 -22.11
CA SER A 138 -10.32 2.38 -22.23
C SER A 138 -10.66 2.77 -23.67
N LYS A 139 -9.88 2.32 -24.67
CA LYS A 139 -10.13 2.51 -26.10
C LYS A 139 -10.99 1.39 -26.68
#